data_ebea42385e78033ae556e49cf217e4ed
#
_entry.id   ebea42385e78033ae556e49cf217e4ed
#
_cell.length_a   1.000
_cell.length_b   1.000
_cell.length_c   1.000
_cell.angle_alpha   90.00
_cell.angle_beta   90.00
_cell.angle_gamma   90.00
#
_symmetry.space_group_name_H-M   'P 1'
#
loop_
_entity.id
_entity.type
_entity.pdbx_description
1 polymer ?
#
loop_
_entity_poly.entity_id
_entity_poly.type
_entity_poly.pdbx_seq_one_letter_code
_entity_poly.pdbx_strand_id
1 'polypeptide(L)'
;MAYGFNRFLTTHTGSLPRPDDLIRTMFAKEEGVPVDRPALAARIRAAVAESVKQQVEAGVDLVSDGELSKPSYATYVKDRLTGFAGSSNSFVYQDLAEFPNLAKRVFGDPGRSRRQTPACTGPIAVGDPAAAFADVDNLKAAIAGVDTAGAFISAASPGVISLFFRNDHYKDQEAYLFAIAEAMRAEYEAIAASGIMVQIDCPDLAMGRHIQYADLSIEEFRKRARL
;
A
#
# COMPACT_ATOMS: atom_id res chain seq x y z
N MET A 1 -8.26 1.86 22.71
CA MET A 1 -7.57 1.36 23.93
C MET A 1 -6.43 2.32 24.25
N ALA A 2 -6.35 2.84 25.46
CA ALA A 2 -5.17 3.61 25.90
C ALA A 2 -4.11 2.57 26.30
N TYR A 3 -3.03 2.50 25.54
CA TYR A 3 -1.89 1.68 25.89
C TYR A 3 -1.15 2.36 27.05
N GLY A 4 -1.30 1.84 28.26
CA GLY A 4 -0.66 2.36 29.49
C GLY A 4 0.82 2.00 29.59
N PHE A 5 1.59 2.32 28.54
CA PHE A 5 3.03 2.09 28.55
C PHE A 5 3.75 3.32 29.10
N ASN A 6 4.79 3.09 29.90
CA ASN A 6 5.65 4.14 30.46
C ASN A 6 6.91 4.42 29.61
N ARG A 7 6.95 3.93 28.37
CA ARG A 7 8.02 4.12 27.38
C ARG A 7 7.45 4.27 25.96
N PHE A 8 8.25 4.76 25.05
CA PHE A 8 7.92 4.75 23.61
C PHE A 8 7.94 3.32 23.09
N LEU A 9 6.90 2.94 22.36
CA LEU A 9 6.85 1.66 21.67
C LEU A 9 7.59 1.75 20.33
N THR A 10 8.21 0.64 19.96
CA THR A 10 8.88 0.49 18.67
C THR A 10 7.95 -0.15 17.64
N THR A 11 8.08 0.26 16.40
CA THR A 11 7.39 -0.34 15.26
C THR A 11 8.23 -0.22 14.00
N HIS A 12 7.76 -0.84 12.94
CA HIS A 12 8.34 -0.80 11.62
C HIS A 12 7.38 -0.06 10.66
N THR A 13 7.90 0.67 9.69
CA THR A 13 7.13 1.35 8.64
C THR A 13 7.55 0.87 7.25
N GLY A 14 6.55 0.62 6.39
CA GLY A 14 6.74 0.19 5.00
C GLY A 14 6.86 -1.32 4.83
N SER A 15 7.05 -1.75 3.59
CA SER A 15 7.12 -3.17 3.24
C SER A 15 8.38 -3.83 3.80
N LEU A 16 8.24 -4.99 4.43
CA LEU A 16 9.36 -5.86 4.76
C LEU A 16 9.84 -6.66 3.53
N PRO A 17 11.11 -7.09 3.53
CA PRO A 17 11.64 -7.89 2.44
C PRO A 17 10.82 -9.16 2.21
N ARG A 18 10.37 -9.37 0.98
CA ARG A 18 9.65 -10.60 0.60
C ARG A 18 10.66 -11.70 0.29
N PRO A 19 10.37 -12.95 0.68
CA PRO A 19 11.15 -14.09 0.21
C PRO A 19 11.23 -14.14 -1.33
N ASP A 20 12.37 -14.57 -1.87
CA ASP A 20 12.64 -14.55 -3.31
C ASP A 20 11.63 -15.35 -4.13
N ASP A 21 11.16 -16.48 -3.61
CA ASP A 21 10.13 -17.31 -4.24
C ASP A 21 8.79 -16.59 -4.29
N LEU A 22 8.42 -15.89 -3.21
CA LEU A 22 7.17 -15.13 -3.14
C LEU A 22 7.19 -13.95 -4.11
N ILE A 23 8.26 -13.13 -4.12
CA ILE A 23 8.34 -11.98 -5.00
C ILE A 23 8.37 -12.38 -6.48
N ARG A 24 9.03 -13.49 -6.84
CA ARG A 24 8.99 -14.02 -8.21
C ARG A 24 7.58 -14.41 -8.64
N THR A 25 6.83 -15.09 -7.78
CA THR A 25 5.44 -15.49 -8.07
C THR A 25 4.53 -14.26 -8.20
N MET A 26 4.71 -13.24 -7.34
CA MET A 26 3.97 -12.00 -7.45
C MET A 26 4.24 -11.26 -8.76
N PHE A 27 5.50 -11.17 -9.19
CA PHE A 27 5.84 -10.55 -10.47
C PHE A 27 5.32 -11.34 -11.66
N ALA A 28 5.36 -12.68 -11.61
CA ALA A 28 4.74 -13.52 -12.64
C ALA A 28 3.23 -13.20 -12.78
N LYS A 29 2.52 -13.07 -11.64
CA LYS A 29 1.11 -12.64 -11.63
C LYS A 29 0.94 -11.25 -12.25
N GLU A 30 1.78 -10.27 -11.90
CA GLU A 30 1.76 -8.91 -12.47
C GLU A 30 1.95 -8.91 -14.00
N GLU A 31 2.80 -9.81 -14.49
CA GLU A 31 3.09 -9.98 -15.92
C GLU A 31 2.02 -10.81 -16.66
N GLY A 32 0.95 -11.21 -15.97
CA GLY A 32 -0.14 -11.99 -16.55
C GLY A 32 0.18 -13.49 -16.75
N VAL A 33 1.28 -13.97 -16.18
CA VAL A 33 1.61 -15.40 -16.19
C VAL A 33 0.66 -16.13 -15.22
N PRO A 34 0.02 -17.24 -15.63
CA PRO A 34 -0.82 -18.02 -14.74
C PRO A 34 -0.05 -18.51 -13.51
N VAL A 35 -0.62 -18.27 -12.33
CA VAL A 35 -0.06 -18.71 -11.04
C VAL A 35 -1.04 -19.60 -10.29
N ASP A 36 -0.54 -20.55 -9.52
CA ASP A 36 -1.33 -21.34 -8.58
C ASP A 36 -1.75 -20.43 -7.41
N ARG A 37 -3.01 -19.94 -7.45
CA ARG A 37 -3.55 -19.02 -6.44
C ARG A 37 -3.60 -19.63 -5.04
N PRO A 38 -4.04 -20.87 -4.82
CA PRO A 38 -3.95 -21.54 -3.51
C PRO A 38 -2.53 -21.62 -2.97
N ALA A 39 -1.57 -22.03 -3.78
CA ALA A 39 -0.16 -22.10 -3.38
C ALA A 39 0.40 -20.71 -3.02
N LEU A 40 0.08 -19.68 -3.81
CA LEU A 40 0.45 -18.29 -3.51
C LEU A 40 -0.14 -17.82 -2.17
N ALA A 41 -1.42 -18.08 -1.92
CA ALA A 41 -2.08 -17.71 -0.66
C ALA A 41 -1.43 -18.41 0.55
N ALA A 42 -1.12 -19.71 0.43
CA ALA A 42 -0.44 -20.45 1.48
C ALA A 42 0.98 -19.90 1.72
N ARG A 43 1.70 -19.52 0.66
CA ARG A 43 3.05 -18.93 0.78
C ARG A 43 3.03 -17.55 1.42
N ILE A 44 2.04 -16.71 1.08
CA ILE A 44 1.82 -15.41 1.75
C ILE A 44 1.60 -15.62 3.24
N ARG A 45 0.69 -16.52 3.62
CA ARG A 45 0.42 -16.85 5.03
C ARG A 45 1.70 -17.25 5.78
N ALA A 46 2.50 -18.14 5.20
CA ALA A 46 3.77 -18.56 5.78
C ALA A 46 4.75 -17.38 5.92
N ALA A 47 4.86 -16.54 4.90
CA ALA A 47 5.74 -15.37 4.93
C ALA A 47 5.32 -14.34 6.00
N VAL A 48 4.02 -14.12 6.19
CA VAL A 48 3.51 -13.24 7.28
C VAL A 48 3.89 -13.82 8.63
N ALA A 49 3.74 -15.13 8.86
CA ALA A 49 4.13 -15.77 10.11
C ALA A 49 5.64 -15.68 10.36
N GLU A 50 6.46 -15.92 9.34
CA GLU A 50 7.93 -15.77 9.40
C GLU A 50 8.31 -14.32 9.75
N SER A 51 7.66 -13.35 9.11
CA SER A 51 7.90 -11.91 9.33
C SER A 51 7.52 -11.46 10.74
N VAL A 52 6.36 -11.85 11.25
CA VAL A 52 5.93 -11.53 12.62
C VAL A 52 6.91 -12.10 13.64
N LYS A 53 7.33 -13.35 13.45
CA LYS A 53 8.35 -13.97 14.32
C LYS A 53 9.65 -13.15 14.33
N GLN A 54 10.16 -12.74 13.16
CA GLN A 54 11.39 -11.94 13.05
C GLN A 54 11.24 -10.56 13.71
N GLN A 55 10.09 -9.88 13.57
CA GLN A 55 9.81 -8.61 14.21
C GLN A 55 9.87 -8.75 15.74
N VAL A 56 9.24 -9.79 16.31
CA VAL A 56 9.24 -10.05 17.76
C VAL A 56 10.66 -10.40 18.26
N GLU A 57 11.39 -11.26 17.56
CA GLU A 57 12.78 -11.61 17.88
C GLU A 57 13.71 -10.39 17.82
N ALA A 58 13.42 -9.41 16.96
CA ALA A 58 14.14 -8.14 16.90
C ALA A 58 13.73 -7.13 17.98
N GLY A 59 12.74 -7.46 18.83
CA GLY A 59 12.26 -6.59 19.90
C GLY A 59 11.30 -5.49 19.45
N VAL A 60 10.62 -5.68 18.32
CA VAL A 60 9.57 -4.76 17.85
C VAL A 60 8.30 -4.95 18.67
N ASP A 61 7.77 -3.87 19.23
CA ASP A 61 6.58 -3.89 20.10
C ASP A 61 5.26 -4.02 19.34
N LEU A 62 5.10 -3.26 18.26
CA LEU A 62 3.92 -3.26 17.40
C LEU A 62 4.29 -3.88 16.06
N VAL A 63 3.81 -5.09 15.81
CA VAL A 63 4.13 -5.86 14.61
C VAL A 63 3.14 -5.61 13.48
N SER A 64 3.55 -5.88 12.24
CA SER A 64 2.70 -5.80 11.06
C SER A 64 2.78 -7.06 10.22
N ASP A 65 1.89 -7.18 9.22
CA ASP A 65 1.97 -8.22 8.18
C ASP A 65 3.14 -8.05 7.20
N GLY A 66 3.92 -6.95 7.36
CA GLY A 66 5.03 -6.61 6.48
C GLY A 66 4.63 -6.29 5.04
N GLU A 67 3.33 -6.12 4.77
CA GLU A 67 2.76 -5.94 3.43
C GLU A 67 3.09 -7.10 2.47
N LEU A 68 3.26 -8.32 3.00
CA LEU A 68 3.76 -9.46 2.24
C LEU A 68 2.76 -10.01 1.23
N SER A 69 1.47 -9.66 1.34
CA SER A 69 0.43 -9.96 0.35
C SER A 69 0.40 -8.96 -0.82
N LYS A 70 1.06 -7.81 -0.69
CA LYS A 70 0.97 -6.68 -1.59
C LYS A 70 2.21 -6.57 -2.46
N PRO A 71 2.12 -6.50 -3.80
CA PRO A 71 3.29 -6.29 -4.66
C PRO A 71 3.91 -4.90 -4.47
N SER A 72 3.10 -3.93 -4.02
CA SER A 72 3.48 -2.57 -3.69
C SER A 72 2.47 -1.98 -2.72
N TYR A 73 2.90 -1.13 -1.79
CA TYR A 73 2.06 -0.44 -0.80
C TYR A 73 0.95 0.44 -1.40
N ALA A 74 1.08 0.86 -2.65
CA ALA A 74 0.12 1.73 -3.32
C ALA A 74 -0.58 1.05 -4.50
N THR A 75 0.14 0.28 -5.32
CA THR A 75 -0.42 -0.26 -6.57
C THR A 75 -1.24 -1.54 -6.40
N TYR A 76 -1.23 -2.15 -5.23
CA TYR A 76 -2.03 -3.35 -4.92
C TYR A 76 -3.54 -3.12 -5.08
N VAL A 77 -3.98 -1.86 -4.95
CA VAL A 77 -5.41 -1.50 -5.00
C VAL A 77 -6.04 -1.81 -6.36
N LYS A 78 -5.26 -1.82 -7.45
CA LYS A 78 -5.76 -2.21 -8.78
C LYS A 78 -6.29 -3.66 -8.84
N ASP A 79 -5.82 -4.51 -7.93
CA ASP A 79 -6.27 -5.91 -7.81
C ASP A 79 -7.51 -6.05 -6.91
N ARG A 80 -7.83 -5.01 -6.13
CA ARG A 80 -8.94 -5.01 -5.15
C ARG A 80 -10.11 -4.12 -5.57
N LEU A 81 -9.84 -3.08 -6.34
CA LEU A 81 -10.83 -2.14 -6.84
C LEU A 81 -10.99 -2.26 -8.35
N THR A 82 -12.17 -1.92 -8.85
CA THR A 82 -12.44 -1.78 -10.28
C THR A 82 -12.17 -0.36 -10.77
N GLY A 83 -12.31 -0.12 -12.08
CA GLY A 83 -12.18 1.21 -12.67
C GLY A 83 -10.77 1.57 -13.14
N PHE A 84 -9.79 0.68 -12.97
CA PHE A 84 -8.41 0.88 -13.37
C PHE A 84 -8.05 0.05 -14.60
N ALA A 85 -7.53 0.71 -15.67
CA ALA A 85 -7.07 0.05 -16.88
C ALA A 85 -5.99 0.89 -17.60
N GLY A 86 -5.39 0.31 -18.66
CA GLY A 86 -4.34 0.98 -19.42
C GLY A 86 -3.08 1.27 -18.61
N SER A 87 -2.51 2.46 -18.78
CA SER A 87 -1.31 2.88 -18.05
C SER A 87 -1.36 4.35 -17.65
N SER A 88 -0.87 4.66 -16.45
CA SER A 88 -0.56 6.03 -16.04
C SER A 88 0.78 6.49 -16.60
N ASN A 89 1.01 7.81 -16.61
CA ASN A 89 2.31 8.36 -16.92
C ASN A 89 3.33 8.01 -15.84
N SER A 90 4.60 7.92 -16.23
CA SER A 90 5.70 7.83 -15.27
C SER A 90 5.75 9.10 -14.42
N PHE A 91 6.15 8.94 -13.15
CA PHE A 91 6.35 10.08 -12.26
C PHE A 91 7.56 10.92 -12.68
N VAL A 92 7.38 12.24 -12.62
CA VAL A 92 8.48 13.19 -12.66
C VAL A 92 8.62 13.80 -11.25
N TYR A 93 9.71 13.46 -10.58
CA TYR A 93 10.01 14.00 -9.27
C TYR A 93 10.78 15.31 -9.44
N GLN A 94 10.14 16.43 -9.14
CA GLN A 94 10.72 17.76 -9.31
C GLN A 94 11.99 17.96 -8.45
N ASP A 95 12.03 17.40 -7.26
CA ASP A 95 13.18 17.42 -6.36
C ASP A 95 14.39 16.61 -6.86
N LEU A 96 14.17 15.68 -7.81
CA LEU A 96 15.23 14.92 -8.48
C LEU A 96 15.66 15.51 -9.83
N ALA A 97 15.01 16.57 -10.30
CA ALA A 97 15.31 17.18 -11.61
C ALA A 97 16.78 17.66 -11.71
N GLU A 98 17.33 18.17 -10.60
CA GLU A 98 18.73 18.61 -10.52
C GLU A 98 19.73 17.45 -10.33
N PHE A 99 19.25 16.22 -10.10
CA PHE A 99 20.06 15.04 -9.79
C PHE A 99 19.82 13.88 -10.77
N PRO A 100 20.10 14.05 -12.08
CA PRO A 100 19.74 13.07 -13.10
C PRO A 100 20.40 11.70 -12.90
N ASN A 101 21.61 11.64 -12.38
CA ASN A 101 22.29 10.37 -12.09
C ASN A 101 21.63 9.63 -10.91
N LEU A 102 21.15 10.34 -9.90
CA LEU A 102 20.40 9.75 -8.80
C LEU A 102 19.03 9.24 -9.30
N ALA A 103 18.32 10.07 -10.08
CA ALA A 103 17.07 9.68 -10.70
C ALA A 103 17.21 8.39 -11.52
N LYS A 104 18.21 8.30 -12.37
CA LYS A 104 18.52 7.09 -13.17
C LYS A 104 18.76 5.87 -12.29
N ARG A 105 19.50 6.01 -11.19
CA ARG A 105 19.79 4.90 -10.26
C ARG A 105 18.54 4.48 -9.50
N VAL A 106 17.70 5.42 -9.04
CA VAL A 106 16.47 5.15 -8.28
C VAL A 106 15.41 4.51 -9.16
N PHE A 107 15.22 4.99 -10.40
CA PHE A 107 14.19 4.50 -11.32
C PHE A 107 14.66 3.37 -12.25
N GLY A 108 15.96 3.12 -12.31
CA GLY A 108 16.54 2.02 -13.10
C GLY A 108 16.42 0.65 -12.43
N ASP A 109 15.80 0.55 -11.25
CA ASP A 109 15.55 -0.72 -10.57
C ASP A 109 14.55 -1.56 -11.38
N PRO A 110 14.95 -2.75 -11.86
CA PRO A 110 14.08 -3.63 -12.64
C PRO A 110 12.79 -4.03 -11.90
N GLY A 111 12.82 -4.13 -10.57
CA GLY A 111 11.65 -4.45 -9.75
C GLY A 111 10.58 -3.35 -9.80
N ARG A 112 10.97 -2.09 -9.97
CA ARG A 112 10.03 -0.97 -10.10
C ARG A 112 9.34 -0.96 -11.47
N SER A 113 10.06 -1.28 -12.54
CA SER A 113 9.52 -1.31 -13.91
C SER A 113 8.50 -2.44 -14.14
N ARG A 114 8.49 -3.48 -13.30
CA ARG A 114 7.55 -4.61 -13.39
C ARG A 114 6.18 -4.32 -12.79
N ARG A 115 6.05 -3.26 -12.00
CA ARG A 115 4.77 -2.88 -11.37
C ARG A 115 3.90 -2.17 -12.38
N GLN A 116 2.67 -2.64 -12.52
CA GLN A 116 1.69 -1.97 -13.35
C GLN A 116 1.06 -0.79 -12.59
N THR A 117 1.01 0.36 -13.27
CA THR A 117 0.34 1.57 -12.79
C THR A 117 -0.73 1.98 -13.80
N PRO A 118 -1.93 1.38 -13.76
CA PRO A 118 -3.01 1.76 -14.67
C PRO A 118 -3.51 3.17 -14.38
N ALA A 119 -4.32 3.73 -15.29
CA ALA A 119 -5.10 4.93 -15.04
C ALA A 119 -6.51 4.58 -14.54
N CYS A 120 -7.17 5.53 -13.87
CA CYS A 120 -8.59 5.43 -13.57
C CYS A 120 -9.39 5.78 -14.82
N THR A 121 -9.95 4.77 -15.49
CA THR A 121 -10.67 4.90 -16.75
C THR A 121 -12.18 4.59 -16.65
N GLY A 122 -12.65 4.27 -15.44
CA GLY A 122 -14.05 3.93 -15.18
C GLY A 122 -14.44 4.16 -13.73
N PRO A 123 -15.71 3.87 -13.37
CA PRO A 123 -16.18 4.00 -12.00
C PRO A 123 -15.41 3.09 -11.04
N ILE A 124 -14.96 3.65 -9.93
CA ILE A 124 -14.28 2.90 -8.88
C ILE A 124 -15.32 2.21 -7.99
N ALA A 125 -15.12 0.92 -7.76
CA ALA A 125 -15.90 0.13 -6.82
C ALA A 125 -15.03 -0.98 -6.23
N VAL A 126 -15.51 -1.63 -5.15
CA VAL A 126 -14.86 -2.81 -4.58
C VAL A 126 -14.97 -3.97 -5.56
N GLY A 127 -13.84 -4.51 -6.01
CA GLY A 127 -13.75 -5.65 -6.92
C GLY A 127 -13.48 -6.97 -6.19
N ASP A 128 -12.60 -6.95 -5.20
CA ASP A 128 -12.27 -8.11 -4.36
C ASP A 128 -12.37 -7.76 -2.87
N PRO A 129 -13.55 -7.93 -2.26
CA PRO A 129 -13.72 -7.67 -0.84
C PRO A 129 -13.03 -8.72 0.05
N ALA A 130 -12.70 -9.90 -0.47
CA ALA A 130 -12.10 -10.98 0.31
C ALA A 130 -10.61 -10.73 0.62
N ALA A 131 -9.93 -9.94 -0.18
CA ALA A 131 -8.49 -9.72 -0.04
C ALA A 131 -8.11 -9.08 1.30
N ALA A 132 -8.89 -8.09 1.78
CA ALA A 132 -8.66 -7.45 3.08
C ALA A 132 -8.87 -8.41 4.25
N PHE A 133 -9.90 -9.26 4.17
CA PHE A 133 -10.15 -10.30 5.19
C PHE A 133 -9.03 -11.34 5.21
N ALA A 134 -8.50 -11.74 4.05
CA ALA A 134 -7.37 -12.66 3.98
C ALA A 134 -6.11 -12.08 4.64
N ASP A 135 -5.82 -10.78 4.47
CA ASP A 135 -4.72 -10.11 5.16
C ASP A 135 -4.92 -10.11 6.68
N VAL A 136 -6.13 -9.78 7.14
CA VAL A 136 -6.52 -9.83 8.55
C VAL A 136 -6.33 -11.23 9.13
N ASP A 137 -6.84 -12.26 8.46
CA ASP A 137 -6.75 -13.65 8.91
C ASP A 137 -5.30 -14.14 8.99
N ASN A 138 -4.47 -13.76 8.02
CA ASN A 138 -3.05 -14.09 8.01
C ASN A 138 -2.32 -13.47 9.20
N LEU A 139 -2.55 -12.16 9.46
CA LEU A 139 -1.91 -11.49 10.59
C LEU A 139 -2.43 -12.02 11.95
N LYS A 140 -3.75 -12.23 12.09
CA LYS A 140 -4.32 -12.83 13.31
C LYS A 140 -3.76 -14.20 13.61
N ALA A 141 -3.62 -15.04 12.58
CA ALA A 141 -3.01 -16.36 12.75
C ALA A 141 -1.53 -16.25 13.16
N ALA A 142 -0.80 -15.28 12.60
CA ALA A 142 0.62 -15.08 12.89
C ALA A 142 0.88 -14.56 14.31
N ILE A 143 -0.01 -13.73 14.86
CA ILE A 143 0.13 -13.19 16.24
C ILE A 143 -0.51 -14.05 17.30
N ALA A 144 -1.20 -15.13 16.95
CA ALA A 144 -1.85 -16.01 17.92
C ALA A 144 -0.81 -16.65 18.87
N GLY A 145 -0.92 -16.32 20.15
CA GLY A 145 0.02 -16.82 21.17
C GLY A 145 1.41 -16.16 21.17
N VAL A 146 1.56 -15.06 20.41
CA VAL A 146 2.80 -14.27 20.38
C VAL A 146 2.69 -13.10 21.35
N ASP A 147 3.74 -12.88 22.13
CA ASP A 147 3.83 -11.72 23.06
C ASP A 147 4.19 -10.46 22.25
N THR A 148 3.20 -9.59 22.04
CA THR A 148 3.34 -8.31 21.33
C THR A 148 2.42 -7.26 21.96
N ALA A 149 2.82 -6.00 21.94
CA ALA A 149 2.00 -4.90 22.43
C ALA A 149 0.78 -4.61 21.54
N GLY A 150 0.80 -5.06 20.29
CA GLY A 150 -0.29 -4.92 19.33
C GLY A 150 0.16 -5.20 17.90
N ALA A 151 -0.80 -5.11 16.98
CA ALA A 151 -0.53 -5.33 15.56
C ALA A 151 -1.31 -4.35 14.68
N PHE A 152 -0.77 -4.05 13.50
CA PHE A 152 -1.43 -3.19 12.51
C PHE A 152 -1.28 -3.73 11.08
N ILE A 153 -2.16 -3.29 10.21
CA ILE A 153 -2.08 -3.49 8.76
C ILE A 153 -2.05 -2.11 8.10
N SER A 154 -1.07 -1.91 7.20
CA SER A 154 -1.00 -0.70 6.38
C SER A 154 -2.00 -0.76 5.23
N ALA A 155 -2.69 0.35 4.98
CA ALA A 155 -3.58 0.54 3.84
C ALA A 155 -3.25 1.86 3.12
N ALA A 156 -3.37 1.86 1.79
CA ALA A 156 -3.10 3.05 0.98
C ALA A 156 -4.13 4.15 1.24
N SER A 157 -3.70 5.41 1.37
CA SER A 157 -4.61 6.56 1.42
C SER A 157 -5.25 6.83 0.05
N PRO A 158 -6.42 7.48 -0.01
CA PRO A 158 -6.97 7.94 -1.28
C PRO A 158 -6.01 8.85 -2.06
N GLY A 159 -5.27 9.69 -1.35
CA GLY A 159 -4.29 10.58 -1.94
C GLY A 159 -3.14 9.84 -2.61
N VAL A 160 -2.54 8.82 -1.96
CA VAL A 160 -1.46 8.04 -2.57
C VAL A 160 -1.96 7.22 -3.77
N ILE A 161 -3.18 6.70 -3.72
CA ILE A 161 -3.78 6.01 -4.87
C ILE A 161 -3.92 6.98 -6.05
N SER A 162 -4.45 8.17 -5.81
CA SER A 162 -4.59 9.21 -6.85
C SER A 162 -3.26 9.70 -7.40
N LEU A 163 -2.20 9.61 -6.61
CA LEU A 163 -0.85 9.95 -7.03
C LEU A 163 -0.31 8.93 -8.05
N PHE A 164 -0.56 7.64 -7.84
CA PHE A 164 -0.07 6.56 -8.70
C PHE A 164 -0.97 6.31 -9.91
N PHE A 165 -2.27 6.51 -9.79
CA PHE A 165 -3.24 6.23 -10.85
C PHE A 165 -3.89 7.52 -11.33
N ARG A 166 -3.52 7.96 -12.55
CA ARG A 166 -4.05 9.20 -13.14
C ARG A 166 -5.56 9.11 -13.32
N ASN A 167 -6.25 10.22 -13.03
CA ASN A 167 -7.68 10.35 -13.25
C ASN A 167 -7.99 10.65 -14.73
N ASP A 168 -8.56 9.70 -15.43
CA ASP A 168 -9.06 9.86 -16.81
C ASP A 168 -10.59 9.70 -16.88
N HIS A 169 -11.29 9.57 -15.74
CA HIS A 169 -12.74 9.30 -15.72
C HIS A 169 -13.54 10.36 -14.96
N TYR A 170 -13.14 10.74 -13.76
CA TYR A 170 -13.91 11.67 -12.92
C TYR A 170 -13.69 13.12 -13.40
N LYS A 171 -14.72 13.97 -13.24
CA LYS A 171 -14.74 15.36 -13.69
C LYS A 171 -13.61 16.23 -13.13
N ASP A 172 -13.17 15.93 -11.92
CA ASP A 172 -12.12 16.66 -11.20
C ASP A 172 -11.42 15.76 -10.17
N GLN A 173 -10.36 16.28 -9.58
CA GLN A 173 -9.54 15.54 -8.61
C GLN A 173 -10.28 15.29 -7.29
N GLU A 174 -11.15 16.19 -6.88
CA GLU A 174 -11.93 16.05 -5.65
C GLU A 174 -12.94 14.89 -5.78
N ALA A 175 -13.70 14.85 -6.86
CA ALA A 175 -14.63 13.74 -7.14
C ALA A 175 -13.89 12.40 -7.22
N TYR A 176 -12.68 12.38 -7.78
CA TYR A 176 -11.84 11.18 -7.84
C TYR A 176 -11.38 10.73 -6.46
N LEU A 177 -10.86 11.64 -5.62
CA LEU A 177 -10.44 11.34 -4.25
C LEU A 177 -11.58 10.76 -3.41
N PHE A 178 -12.77 11.37 -3.47
CA PHE A 178 -13.94 10.86 -2.73
C PHE A 178 -14.40 9.50 -3.24
N ALA A 179 -14.33 9.23 -4.54
CA ALA A 179 -14.67 7.91 -5.09
C ALA A 179 -13.70 6.83 -4.61
N ILE A 180 -12.39 7.14 -4.56
CA ILE A 180 -11.39 6.24 -3.97
C ILE A 180 -11.68 6.02 -2.48
N ALA A 181 -11.91 7.10 -1.72
CA ALA A 181 -12.16 7.02 -0.28
C ALA A 181 -13.36 6.12 0.04
N GLU A 182 -14.45 6.26 -0.71
CA GLU A 182 -15.64 5.43 -0.54
C GLU A 182 -15.36 3.95 -0.82
N ALA A 183 -14.62 3.64 -1.89
CA ALA A 183 -14.25 2.27 -2.20
C ALA A 183 -13.26 1.67 -1.18
N MET A 184 -12.28 2.45 -0.70
CA MET A 184 -11.32 2.01 0.31
C MET A 184 -11.92 1.84 1.70
N ARG A 185 -13.07 2.43 1.98
CA ARG A 185 -13.80 2.27 3.25
C ARG A 185 -13.95 0.80 3.63
N ALA A 186 -14.30 -0.06 2.68
CA ALA A 186 -14.49 -1.49 2.92
C ALA A 186 -13.21 -2.18 3.48
N GLU A 187 -12.04 -1.82 2.96
CA GLU A 187 -10.76 -2.32 3.46
C GLU A 187 -10.45 -1.78 4.87
N TYR A 188 -10.62 -0.48 5.09
CA TYR A 188 -10.37 0.13 6.40
C TYR A 188 -11.29 -0.44 7.47
N GLU A 189 -12.58 -0.59 7.17
CA GLU A 189 -13.57 -1.15 8.10
C GLU A 189 -13.30 -2.63 8.38
N ALA A 190 -12.92 -3.44 7.39
CA ALA A 190 -12.56 -4.84 7.58
C ALA A 190 -11.39 -5.00 8.56
N ILE A 191 -10.34 -4.18 8.41
CA ILE A 191 -9.19 -4.19 9.32
C ILE A 191 -9.62 -3.72 10.71
N ALA A 192 -10.27 -2.56 10.82
CA ALA A 192 -10.66 -1.96 12.10
C ALA A 192 -11.64 -2.86 12.88
N ALA A 193 -12.66 -3.43 12.23
CA ALA A 193 -13.64 -4.33 12.84
C ALA A 193 -13.00 -5.62 13.37
N SER A 194 -11.85 -6.00 12.84
CA SER A 194 -11.11 -7.17 13.29
C SER A 194 -10.41 -7.00 14.64
N GLY A 195 -10.29 -5.77 15.15
CA GLY A 195 -9.51 -5.40 16.33
C GLY A 195 -8.02 -5.15 16.05
N ILE A 196 -7.58 -5.25 14.80
CA ILE A 196 -6.25 -4.85 14.35
C ILE A 196 -6.25 -3.34 14.06
N MET A 197 -5.16 -2.64 14.37
CA MET A 197 -5.03 -1.22 14.04
C MET A 197 -4.90 -1.01 12.53
N VAL A 198 -5.56 0.02 12.01
CA VAL A 198 -5.36 0.48 10.63
C VAL A 198 -4.26 1.54 10.63
N GLN A 199 -3.22 1.35 9.83
CA GLN A 199 -2.27 2.40 9.47
C GLN A 199 -2.60 2.87 8.06
N ILE A 200 -3.01 4.12 7.90
CA ILE A 200 -3.26 4.71 6.57
C ILE A 200 -1.99 5.40 6.11
N ASP A 201 -1.37 4.88 5.06
CA ASP A 201 -0.14 5.42 4.50
C ASP A 201 -0.45 6.60 3.57
N CYS A 202 -0.02 7.80 3.97
CA CYS A 202 -0.29 9.07 3.30
C CYS A 202 0.99 9.77 2.82
N PRO A 203 1.88 9.15 2.06
CA PRO A 203 3.06 9.83 1.53
C PRO A 203 2.71 10.98 0.57
N ASP A 204 1.53 10.98 0.00
CA ASP A 204 0.96 12.04 -0.82
C ASP A 204 0.90 13.40 -0.10
N LEU A 205 0.73 13.42 1.22
CA LEU A 205 0.77 14.67 2.02
C LEU A 205 2.13 15.38 1.98
N ALA A 206 3.18 14.70 1.56
CA ALA A 206 4.50 15.29 1.29
C ALA A 206 4.89 15.15 -0.18
N MET A 207 4.89 13.92 -0.72
CA MET A 207 5.31 13.63 -2.10
C MET A 207 4.44 14.31 -3.15
N GLY A 208 3.14 14.46 -2.90
CA GLY A 208 2.22 15.15 -3.79
C GLY A 208 2.70 16.55 -4.16
N ARG A 209 3.40 17.25 -3.24
CA ARG A 209 3.97 18.57 -3.49
C ARG A 209 5.04 18.56 -4.60
N HIS A 210 5.78 17.46 -4.73
CA HIS A 210 6.89 17.34 -5.69
C HIS A 210 6.50 16.59 -6.97
N ILE A 211 5.34 15.92 -6.99
CA ILE A 211 4.93 15.05 -8.10
C ILE A 211 3.67 15.61 -8.78
N GLN A 212 2.56 15.65 -8.03
CA GLN A 212 1.23 15.94 -8.57
C GLN A 212 0.92 17.44 -8.60
N TYR A 213 1.48 18.20 -7.66
CA TYR A 213 1.17 19.61 -7.40
C TYR A 213 2.43 20.48 -7.37
N ALA A 214 3.44 20.16 -8.18
CA ALA A 214 4.73 20.86 -8.20
C ALA A 214 4.60 22.36 -8.51
N ASP A 215 3.63 22.73 -9.36
CA ASP A 215 3.41 24.10 -9.80
C ASP A 215 2.52 24.92 -8.86
N LEU A 216 1.93 24.31 -7.83
CA LEU A 216 1.09 25.02 -6.86
C LEU A 216 1.94 25.73 -5.80
N SER A 217 1.45 26.86 -5.28
CA SER A 217 1.97 27.46 -4.05
C SER A 217 1.80 26.50 -2.85
N ILE A 218 2.56 26.72 -1.78
CA ILE A 218 2.40 25.95 -0.54
C ILE A 218 0.98 26.08 0.03
N GLU A 219 0.37 27.27 -0.05
CA GLU A 219 -0.98 27.49 0.44
C GLU A 219 -2.03 26.75 -0.38
N GLU A 220 -1.89 26.71 -1.68
CA GLU A 220 -2.78 25.94 -2.56
C GLU A 220 -2.61 24.44 -2.36
N PHE A 221 -1.37 23.95 -2.23
CA PHE A 221 -1.13 22.56 -1.87
C PHE A 221 -1.75 22.17 -0.53
N ARG A 222 -1.61 23.03 0.50
CA ARG A 222 -2.25 22.83 1.81
C ARG A 222 -3.78 22.73 1.73
N LYS A 223 -4.42 23.46 0.81
CA LYS A 223 -5.86 23.34 0.55
C LYS A 223 -6.20 21.96 -0.02
N ARG A 224 -5.37 21.45 -0.94
CA ARG A 224 -5.53 20.08 -1.49
C ARG A 224 -5.34 18.99 -0.43
N ALA A 225 -4.34 19.16 0.42
CA ALA A 225 -4.05 18.21 1.50
C ALA A 225 -5.12 18.18 2.64
N ARG A 226 -6.08 19.10 2.61
CA ARG A 226 -7.19 19.14 3.58
C ARG A 226 -8.49 18.52 3.06
N LEU A 227 -8.54 18.13 1.80
CA LEU A 227 -9.64 17.37 1.22
C LEU A 227 -9.63 15.93 1.73
#